data_c5f0490dbbd0a1d0199126159b4ea1de
#
_entry.id   c5f0490dbbd0a1d0199126159b4ea1de
#
_cell.length_a   1.000
_cell.length_b   1.000
_cell.length_c   1.000
_cell.angle_alpha   90.00
_cell.angle_beta   90.00
_cell.angle_gamma   90.00
#
_symmetry.space_group_name_H-M   'P 1'
#
loop_
_entity.id
_entity.type
_entity.pdbx_description
1 polymer ?
#
loop_
_entity_poly.entity_id
_entity_poly.type
_entity_poly.pdbx_seq_one_letter_code
_entity_poly.pdbx_strand_id
1 'polypeptide(L)'
;MNILAQELNEVLKDSIVYNFLSEKGKRLYFPKGIVAQSDEAKAMATRHNATVGLATSNKTPMHLSDIMSSFTKDSLRPDQIFSYAPGGGDKELRSVWQKEMIKKNPSLEGVLLSDSLVTSGLTHALSVAATMFFNPGDTLVCSDLYWDNYDLLFTDLNLIDLKLFPLYKGKSFNTQGMKEALLACKEECVRLLLNFPNNPTGYTPTQSEREEICKALVEVAETGKKILVISDDAYYGLFFEKEIEKESLFSYFSQLHENIFAIKCDAATKEELVWGFRLGFITYGAKTATKAQLDALTKKTLGAIRCSVSNCERPGQSLLLNAIKDGKNYQSDKQKAFDEMYARYLIVKDTIANLKENKFLKPYPFNSGYFMAFDTSGKSAEELRVYLLNKYNVGVINIIDKTLRLAYCSVEKDKLEDLINLVYQAADELWN
;
A
#
# COMPACT_ATOMS: atom_id res chain seq x y z
N MET A 1 16.48 17.11 7.34
CA MET A 1 17.01 15.74 7.61
C MET A 1 16.34 15.20 8.85
N ASN A 2 15.89 13.96 8.80
CA ASN A 2 15.22 13.29 9.92
C ASN A 2 16.13 13.18 11.13
N ILE A 3 15.59 13.27 12.36
CA ILE A 3 16.36 13.25 13.61
C ILE A 3 17.12 11.94 13.78
N LEU A 4 16.54 10.79 13.40
CA LEU A 4 17.21 9.49 13.47
C LEU A 4 18.42 9.41 12.54
N ALA A 5 18.33 10.00 11.35
CA ALA A 5 19.49 10.10 10.46
C ALA A 5 20.58 11.01 11.04
N GLN A 6 20.20 12.11 11.71
CA GLN A 6 21.16 12.98 12.39
C GLN A 6 21.88 12.26 13.53
N GLU A 7 21.15 11.50 14.37
CA GLU A 7 21.75 10.69 15.46
C GLU A 7 22.79 9.70 14.91
N LEU A 8 22.49 9.01 13.81
CA LEU A 8 23.43 8.09 13.16
C LEU A 8 24.64 8.84 12.58
N ASN A 9 24.44 9.99 12.00
CA ASN A 9 25.52 10.84 11.48
C ASN A 9 26.44 11.33 12.60
N GLU A 10 25.91 11.69 13.77
CA GLU A 10 26.73 12.08 14.94
C GLU A 10 27.64 10.94 15.40
N VAL A 11 27.16 9.71 15.41
CA VAL A 11 27.99 8.54 15.74
C VAL A 11 29.10 8.32 14.71
N LEU A 12 28.85 8.61 13.45
CA LEU A 12 29.76 8.35 12.34
C LEU A 12 30.69 9.51 12.01
N LYS A 13 30.44 10.75 12.43
CA LYS A 13 31.08 11.99 11.95
C LYS A 13 32.59 12.01 12.00
N ASP A 14 33.19 11.35 12.98
CA ASP A 14 34.65 11.29 13.15
C ASP A 14 35.27 10.03 12.53
N SER A 15 34.48 9.25 11.80
CA SER A 15 34.96 8.04 11.15
C SER A 15 35.29 8.26 9.67
N ILE A 16 36.18 7.43 9.13
CA ILE A 16 36.47 7.39 7.69
C ILE A 16 35.20 7.11 6.87
N VAL A 17 34.24 6.36 7.44
CA VAL A 17 32.96 6.00 6.79
C VAL A 17 32.16 7.25 6.47
N TYR A 18 32.07 8.20 7.40
CA TYR A 18 31.27 9.43 7.20
C TYR A 18 31.76 10.25 6.00
N ASN A 19 33.09 10.29 5.76
CA ASN A 19 33.69 11.02 4.64
C ASN A 19 33.24 10.46 3.27
N PHE A 20 32.84 9.20 3.22
CA PHE A 20 32.36 8.53 2.00
C PHE A 20 30.84 8.42 1.88
N LEU A 21 30.10 8.79 2.93
CA LEU A 21 28.64 8.84 2.80
C LEU A 21 28.22 9.95 1.83
N SER A 22 27.46 9.56 0.81
CA SER A 22 26.78 10.53 -0.05
C SER A 22 25.73 11.30 0.73
N GLU A 23 25.25 12.44 0.21
CA GLU A 23 24.13 13.19 0.82
C GLU A 23 22.85 12.34 0.94
N LYS A 24 22.62 11.41 0.02
CA LYS A 24 21.54 10.40 0.15
C LYS A 24 21.83 9.43 1.30
N GLY A 25 23.05 8.91 1.39
CA GLY A 25 23.44 8.00 2.47
C GLY A 25 23.32 8.63 3.86
N LYS A 26 23.67 9.92 4.01
CA LYS A 26 23.52 10.66 5.26
C LYS A 26 22.06 10.88 5.69
N ARG A 27 21.09 10.76 4.79
CA ARG A 27 19.64 10.90 5.09
C ARG A 27 18.97 9.60 5.46
N LEU A 28 19.57 8.46 5.10
CA LEU A 28 18.98 7.16 5.37
C LEU A 28 19.10 6.81 6.86
N TYR A 29 18.05 6.20 7.35
CA TYR A 29 17.93 5.67 8.71
C TYR A 29 16.96 4.48 8.70
N PHE A 30 16.98 3.67 9.74
CA PHE A 30 15.95 2.67 9.95
C PHE A 30 14.83 3.28 10.78
N PRO A 31 13.61 3.43 10.22
CA PRO A 31 12.54 4.12 10.92
C PRO A 31 12.11 3.38 12.19
N LYS A 32 11.92 4.13 13.29
CA LYS A 32 11.31 3.65 14.53
C LYS A 32 9.76 3.63 14.46
N GLY A 33 9.21 3.62 13.26
CA GLY A 33 7.78 3.57 12.99
C GLY A 33 7.19 2.15 13.13
N ILE A 34 6.34 1.77 12.17
CA ILE A 34 5.61 0.50 12.17
C ILE A 34 6.50 -0.72 12.42
N VAL A 35 7.72 -0.77 11.85
CA VAL A 35 8.60 -1.94 11.97
C VAL A 35 9.10 -2.11 13.40
N ALA A 36 9.62 -1.05 14.03
CA ALA A 36 10.14 -1.11 15.39
C ALA A 36 9.03 -1.40 16.40
N GLN A 37 7.85 -0.78 16.25
CA GLN A 37 6.67 -1.06 17.07
C GLN A 37 6.20 -2.52 16.89
N SER A 38 6.28 -3.06 15.69
CA SER A 38 5.94 -4.45 15.42
C SER A 38 6.93 -5.42 16.06
N ASP A 39 8.22 -5.09 16.09
CA ASP A 39 9.25 -5.92 16.72
C ASP A 39 9.11 -5.90 18.26
N GLU A 40 8.81 -4.75 18.86
CA GLU A 40 8.47 -4.63 20.26
C GLU A 40 7.21 -5.46 20.60
N ALA A 41 6.16 -5.36 19.79
CA ALA A 41 4.94 -6.13 19.97
C ALA A 41 5.17 -7.64 19.82
N LYS A 42 6.06 -8.11 18.94
CA LYS A 42 6.42 -9.54 18.85
C LYS A 42 6.96 -10.09 20.16
N ALA A 43 7.71 -9.27 20.90
CA ALA A 43 8.30 -9.69 22.17
C ALA A 43 7.28 -9.63 23.33
N MET A 44 6.36 -8.67 23.33
CA MET A 44 5.55 -8.33 24.50
C MET A 44 4.04 -8.59 24.32
N ALA A 45 3.50 -8.52 23.11
CA ALA A 45 2.07 -8.65 22.83
C ALA A 45 1.62 -10.11 22.82
N THR A 46 1.56 -10.74 24.01
CA THR A 46 1.19 -12.15 24.16
C THR A 46 -0.30 -12.40 24.05
N ARG A 47 -1.15 -11.39 24.28
CA ARG A 47 -2.61 -11.51 24.19
C ARG A 47 -3.09 -11.29 22.76
N HIS A 48 -2.83 -10.14 22.17
CA HIS A 48 -3.19 -9.81 20.80
C HIS A 48 -2.06 -9.01 20.14
N ASN A 49 -1.64 -9.41 18.93
CA ASN A 49 -0.71 -8.65 18.12
C ASN A 49 -1.40 -8.20 16.81
N ALA A 50 -1.89 -6.97 16.79
CA ALA A 50 -2.58 -6.34 15.67
C ALA A 50 -1.69 -5.31 14.95
N THR A 51 -0.38 -5.60 14.82
CA THR A 51 0.59 -4.66 14.23
C THR A 51 0.86 -4.90 12.74
N VAL A 52 0.90 -6.16 12.29
CA VAL A 52 1.42 -6.52 10.97
C VAL A 52 0.30 -6.75 9.96
N GLY A 53 0.41 -6.15 8.78
CA GLY A 53 -0.50 -6.36 7.64
C GLY A 53 -0.26 -7.69 6.93
N LEU A 54 -0.30 -8.79 7.69
CA LEU A 54 -0.19 -10.17 7.22
C LEU A 54 -1.40 -10.94 7.73
N ALA A 55 -2.22 -11.44 6.81
CA ALA A 55 -3.39 -12.24 7.16
C ALA A 55 -2.97 -13.60 7.69
N THR A 56 -3.42 -13.95 8.90
CA THR A 56 -3.11 -15.22 9.56
C THR A 56 -4.37 -16.03 9.82
N SER A 57 -4.22 -17.34 9.90
CA SER A 57 -5.22 -18.29 10.39
C SER A 57 -4.52 -19.35 11.21
N ASN A 58 -5.02 -19.64 12.40
CA ASN A 58 -4.37 -20.55 13.35
C ASN A 58 -2.89 -20.18 13.60
N LYS A 59 -2.60 -18.90 13.77
CA LYS A 59 -1.25 -18.33 13.99
C LYS A 59 -0.26 -18.57 12.84
N THR A 60 -0.70 -19.01 11.68
CA THR A 60 0.12 -19.19 10.48
C THR A 60 -0.32 -18.23 9.38
N PRO A 61 0.60 -17.79 8.50
CA PRO A 61 0.20 -17.00 7.34
C PRO A 61 -0.81 -17.77 6.47
N MET A 62 -1.87 -17.10 6.07
CA MET A 62 -2.78 -17.61 5.05
C MET A 62 -2.01 -17.79 3.74
N HIS A 63 -2.34 -18.80 2.98
CA HIS A 63 -1.63 -19.12 1.74
C HIS A 63 -2.53 -19.88 0.76
N LEU A 64 -2.17 -19.83 -0.51
CA LEU A 64 -2.81 -20.62 -1.54
C LEU A 64 -2.25 -22.06 -1.51
N SER A 65 -3.13 -23.06 -1.42
CA SER A 65 -2.74 -24.47 -1.33
C SER A 65 -1.99 -24.95 -2.58
N ASP A 66 -2.33 -24.45 -3.77
CA ASP A 66 -1.64 -24.79 -5.01
C ASP A 66 -0.20 -24.27 -5.02
N ILE A 67 0.08 -23.11 -4.42
CA ILE A 67 1.44 -22.62 -4.25
C ILE A 67 2.18 -23.47 -3.21
N MET A 68 1.57 -23.72 -2.06
CA MET A 68 2.22 -24.48 -0.99
C MET A 68 2.55 -25.92 -1.42
N SER A 69 1.64 -26.58 -2.13
CA SER A 69 1.88 -27.94 -2.65
C SER A 69 2.95 -28.00 -3.75
N SER A 70 3.26 -26.85 -4.37
CA SER A 70 4.29 -26.75 -5.39
C SER A 70 5.72 -26.61 -4.83
N PHE A 71 5.91 -26.53 -3.50
CA PHE A 71 7.24 -26.60 -2.87
C PHE A 71 7.71 -28.07 -2.74
N THR A 72 7.76 -28.78 -3.84
CA THR A 72 8.23 -30.16 -3.93
C THR A 72 9.32 -30.28 -5.00
N LYS A 73 10.14 -31.36 -4.90
CA LYS A 73 11.32 -31.56 -5.74
C LYS A 73 11.05 -31.47 -7.25
N ASP A 74 9.89 -31.92 -7.70
CA ASP A 74 9.60 -32.10 -9.13
C ASP A 74 8.55 -31.10 -9.66
N SER A 75 8.15 -30.10 -8.88
CA SER A 75 7.09 -29.15 -9.25
C SER A 75 7.55 -28.08 -10.23
N LEU A 76 8.81 -27.70 -10.18
CA LEU A 76 9.43 -26.70 -11.06
C LEU A 76 10.67 -27.30 -11.74
N ARG A 77 10.87 -26.96 -13.01
CA ARG A 77 12.10 -27.29 -13.71
C ARG A 77 13.26 -26.42 -13.25
N PRO A 78 14.52 -26.87 -13.39
CA PRO A 78 15.69 -26.09 -13.00
C PRO A 78 15.73 -24.68 -13.62
N ASP A 79 15.27 -24.50 -14.87
CA ASP A 79 15.22 -23.21 -15.53
C ASP A 79 14.19 -22.25 -14.91
N GLN A 80 13.15 -22.79 -14.28
CA GLN A 80 12.13 -22.00 -13.59
C GLN A 80 12.58 -21.56 -12.16
N ILE A 81 13.69 -22.10 -11.67
CA ILE A 81 14.22 -21.80 -10.34
C ILE A 81 15.55 -21.03 -10.40
N PHE A 82 16.51 -21.54 -11.16
CA PHE A 82 17.91 -21.11 -11.09
C PHE A 82 18.32 -20.14 -12.19
N SER A 83 17.55 -20.06 -13.29
CA SER A 83 17.83 -19.08 -14.35
C SER A 83 17.37 -17.67 -13.94
N TYR A 84 18.08 -16.64 -14.40
CA TYR A 84 17.57 -15.28 -14.28
C TYR A 84 16.19 -15.15 -14.93
N ALA A 85 15.26 -14.47 -14.27
CA ALA A 85 14.08 -13.99 -14.96
C ALA A 85 14.47 -12.93 -16.00
N PRO A 86 13.71 -12.76 -17.10
CA PRO A 86 13.90 -11.61 -18.00
C PRO A 86 13.81 -10.29 -17.22
N GLY A 87 14.47 -9.23 -17.71
CA GLY A 87 14.55 -7.95 -16.99
C GLY A 87 13.22 -7.35 -16.54
N GLY A 88 12.15 -7.55 -17.31
CA GLY A 88 10.78 -7.14 -16.96
C GLY A 88 9.95 -8.23 -16.28
N GLY A 89 10.55 -9.35 -15.91
CA GLY A 89 9.86 -10.52 -15.37
C GLY A 89 9.45 -11.51 -16.46
N ASP A 90 8.96 -12.66 -16.05
CA ASP A 90 8.46 -13.71 -16.92
C ASP A 90 7.39 -13.18 -17.87
N LYS A 91 7.56 -13.40 -19.17
CA LYS A 91 6.66 -12.84 -20.21
C LYS A 91 5.23 -13.40 -20.09
N GLU A 92 5.11 -14.66 -19.79
CA GLU A 92 3.80 -15.30 -19.65
C GLU A 92 3.10 -14.83 -18.38
N LEU A 93 3.81 -14.72 -17.24
CA LEU A 93 3.27 -14.17 -16.02
C LEU A 93 2.75 -12.74 -16.23
N ARG A 94 3.51 -11.88 -16.89
CA ARG A 94 3.10 -10.51 -17.20
C ARG A 94 1.80 -10.47 -18.01
N SER A 95 1.72 -11.33 -19.04
CA SER A 95 0.53 -11.43 -19.88
C SER A 95 -0.69 -11.94 -19.11
N VAL A 96 -0.51 -12.95 -18.28
CA VAL A 96 -1.59 -13.50 -17.44
C VAL A 96 -2.03 -12.47 -16.39
N TRP A 97 -1.09 -11.81 -15.71
CA TRP A 97 -1.38 -10.76 -14.74
C TRP A 97 -2.18 -9.61 -15.36
N GLN A 98 -1.77 -9.16 -16.55
CA GLN A 98 -2.48 -8.08 -17.25
C GLN A 98 -3.91 -8.49 -17.65
N LYS A 99 -4.11 -9.74 -18.08
CA LYS A 99 -5.45 -10.27 -18.37
C LYS A 99 -6.33 -10.31 -17.10
N GLU A 100 -5.79 -10.80 -15.98
CA GLU A 100 -6.52 -10.81 -14.70
C GLU A 100 -6.79 -9.38 -14.20
N MET A 101 -5.86 -8.45 -14.40
CA MET A 101 -6.07 -7.03 -14.10
C MET A 101 -7.25 -6.46 -14.91
N ILE A 102 -7.29 -6.67 -16.22
CA ILE A 102 -8.39 -6.19 -17.08
C ILE A 102 -9.72 -6.84 -16.67
N LYS A 103 -9.73 -8.15 -16.42
CA LYS A 103 -10.93 -8.88 -15.99
C LYS A 103 -11.51 -8.33 -14.68
N LYS A 104 -10.66 -7.93 -13.73
CA LYS A 104 -11.06 -7.32 -12.44
C LYS A 104 -11.42 -5.84 -12.56
N ASN A 105 -11.03 -5.20 -13.65
CA ASN A 105 -11.26 -3.78 -13.96
C ASN A 105 -11.87 -3.64 -15.36
N PRO A 106 -13.18 -3.94 -15.52
CA PRO A 106 -13.84 -3.91 -16.84
C PRO A 106 -13.71 -2.58 -17.58
N SER A 107 -13.55 -1.47 -16.87
CA SER A 107 -13.30 -0.16 -17.48
C SER A 107 -11.99 -0.08 -18.27
N LEU A 108 -11.09 -1.07 -18.13
CA LEU A 108 -9.87 -1.18 -18.94
C LEU A 108 -10.06 -1.93 -20.25
N GLU A 109 -11.22 -2.48 -20.52
CA GLU A 109 -11.46 -3.22 -21.76
C GLU A 109 -11.27 -2.30 -22.98
N GLY A 110 -10.38 -2.68 -23.88
CA GLY A 110 -10.03 -1.88 -25.06
C GLY A 110 -9.11 -0.69 -24.79
N VAL A 111 -8.73 -0.41 -23.56
CA VAL A 111 -7.78 0.67 -23.24
C VAL A 111 -6.36 0.26 -23.56
N LEU A 112 -5.64 1.14 -24.25
CA LEU A 112 -4.22 0.93 -24.55
C LEU A 112 -3.36 1.18 -23.32
N LEU A 113 -2.69 0.13 -22.84
CA LEU A 113 -1.81 0.16 -21.69
C LEU A 113 -0.39 -0.27 -22.07
N SER A 114 0.60 0.06 -21.22
CA SER A 114 1.91 -0.58 -21.30
C SER A 114 1.82 -2.05 -20.91
N ASP A 115 2.84 -2.83 -21.21
CA ASP A 115 3.05 -4.10 -20.54
C ASP A 115 3.15 -3.89 -19.03
N SER A 116 2.58 -4.80 -18.23
CA SER A 116 2.85 -4.88 -16.80
C SER A 116 4.25 -5.44 -16.57
N LEU A 117 5.12 -4.69 -15.89
CA LEU A 117 6.49 -5.13 -15.61
C LEU A 117 6.60 -5.60 -14.16
N VAL A 118 7.29 -6.71 -13.94
CA VAL A 118 7.53 -7.27 -12.60
C VAL A 118 8.54 -6.40 -11.85
N THR A 119 8.24 -6.13 -10.59
CA THR A 119 9.11 -5.43 -9.63
C THR A 119 9.31 -6.28 -8.37
N SER A 120 10.34 -5.99 -7.57
CA SER A 120 10.59 -6.66 -6.28
C SER A 120 9.62 -6.16 -5.19
N GLY A 121 8.34 -6.45 -5.38
CA GLY A 121 7.24 -5.96 -4.57
C GLY A 121 6.82 -4.53 -4.94
N LEU A 122 5.70 -4.10 -4.35
CA LEU A 122 5.11 -2.78 -4.63
C LEU A 122 6.04 -1.63 -4.23
N THR A 123 6.78 -1.75 -3.12
CA THR A 123 7.76 -0.73 -2.71
C THR A 123 8.79 -0.46 -3.81
N HIS A 124 9.23 -1.49 -4.52
CA HIS A 124 10.14 -1.31 -5.67
C HIS A 124 9.42 -0.65 -6.85
N ALA A 125 8.14 -0.95 -7.10
CA ALA A 125 7.35 -0.25 -8.13
C ALA A 125 7.27 1.26 -7.84
N LEU A 126 7.00 1.64 -6.58
CA LEU A 126 7.01 3.05 -6.15
C LEU A 126 8.41 3.69 -6.26
N SER A 127 9.48 2.95 -5.92
CA SER A 127 10.86 3.42 -6.05
C SER A 127 11.24 3.66 -7.52
N VAL A 128 10.80 2.78 -8.42
CA VAL A 128 10.96 2.94 -9.88
C VAL A 128 10.19 4.17 -10.35
N ALA A 129 8.94 4.37 -9.90
CA ALA A 129 8.16 5.55 -10.22
C ALA A 129 8.83 6.84 -9.73
N ALA A 130 9.34 6.85 -8.48
CA ALA A 130 10.09 7.98 -7.94
C ALA A 130 11.34 8.30 -8.77
N THR A 131 12.12 7.27 -9.13
CA THR A 131 13.34 7.42 -9.93
C THR A 131 13.05 7.98 -11.33
N MET A 132 11.94 7.57 -11.95
CA MET A 132 11.65 7.91 -13.34
C MET A 132 10.93 9.24 -13.53
N PHE A 133 10.13 9.67 -12.57
CA PHE A 133 9.16 10.75 -12.77
C PHE A 133 9.31 11.92 -11.81
N PHE A 134 10.31 11.89 -10.91
CA PHE A 134 10.53 12.95 -9.95
C PHE A 134 11.98 13.45 -9.97
N ASN A 135 12.10 14.76 -9.82
CA ASN A 135 13.37 15.41 -9.51
C ASN A 135 13.40 15.83 -8.03
N PRO A 136 14.57 16.01 -7.43
CA PRO A 136 14.69 16.65 -6.12
C PRO A 136 13.97 18.02 -6.11
N GLY A 137 13.12 18.24 -5.11
CA GLY A 137 12.29 19.43 -4.95
C GLY A 137 10.95 19.41 -5.68
N ASP A 138 10.64 18.35 -6.42
CA ASP A 138 9.28 18.15 -6.95
C ASP A 138 8.28 17.88 -5.81
N THR A 139 7.01 18.27 -6.02
CA THR A 139 5.95 18.07 -5.05
C THR A 139 5.13 16.82 -5.39
N LEU A 140 4.88 15.98 -4.36
CA LEU A 140 3.92 14.87 -4.40
C LEU A 140 2.75 15.18 -3.48
N VAL A 141 1.56 15.33 -4.05
CA VAL A 141 0.31 15.50 -3.29
C VAL A 141 -0.17 14.12 -2.83
N CYS A 142 -0.47 13.96 -1.54
CA CYS A 142 -1.10 12.76 -0.99
C CYS A 142 -1.97 13.11 0.23
N SER A 143 -2.79 12.15 0.70
CA SER A 143 -3.56 12.35 1.93
C SER A 143 -2.67 12.40 3.16
N ASP A 144 -3.16 13.01 4.25
CA ASP A 144 -2.47 13.07 5.54
C ASP A 144 -2.46 11.73 6.31
N LEU A 145 -3.33 10.79 5.93
CA LEU A 145 -3.35 9.42 6.40
C LEU A 145 -2.77 8.51 5.31
N TYR A 146 -1.48 8.26 5.40
CA TYR A 146 -0.70 7.52 4.41
C TYR A 146 0.25 6.51 5.05
N TRP A 147 0.83 5.64 4.25
CA TRP A 147 1.86 4.71 4.69
C TRP A 147 3.18 5.44 5.01
N ASP A 148 3.64 5.37 6.25
CA ASP A 148 4.80 6.09 6.78
C ASP A 148 6.10 5.90 5.97
N ASN A 149 6.25 4.79 5.26
CA ASN A 149 7.41 4.55 4.41
C ASN A 149 7.47 5.49 3.18
N TYR A 150 6.40 6.24 2.89
CA TYR A 150 6.48 7.28 1.84
C TYR A 150 7.43 8.40 2.23
N ASP A 151 7.57 8.72 3.52
CA ASP A 151 8.57 9.69 3.99
C ASP A 151 9.98 9.25 3.62
N LEU A 152 10.33 7.99 3.95
CA LEU A 152 11.66 7.47 3.64
C LEU A 152 11.89 7.38 2.13
N LEU A 153 10.90 6.91 1.37
CA LEU A 153 11.04 6.65 -0.06
C LEU A 153 11.04 7.94 -0.89
N PHE A 154 10.09 8.84 -0.64
CA PHE A 154 9.95 10.06 -1.44
C PHE A 154 10.74 11.23 -0.83
N THR A 155 10.55 11.51 0.45
CA THR A 155 11.15 12.69 1.07
C THR A 155 12.63 12.50 1.36
N ASP A 156 13.00 11.49 2.12
CA ASP A 156 14.38 11.35 2.61
C ASP A 156 15.33 10.88 1.51
N LEU A 157 14.94 9.87 0.72
CA LEU A 157 15.79 9.30 -0.32
C LEU A 157 15.81 10.14 -1.60
N ASN A 158 14.66 10.66 -2.04
CA ASN A 158 14.53 11.31 -3.34
C ASN A 158 14.29 12.83 -3.28
N LEU A 159 14.21 13.43 -2.07
CA LEU A 159 14.06 14.87 -1.86
C LEU A 159 12.78 15.44 -2.49
N ILE A 160 11.70 14.66 -2.42
CA ILE A 160 10.40 15.04 -2.91
C ILE A 160 9.61 15.64 -1.73
N ASP A 161 8.98 16.78 -1.95
CA ASP A 161 8.17 17.44 -0.94
C ASP A 161 6.77 16.83 -0.90
N LEU A 162 6.37 16.23 0.23
CA LEU A 162 5.01 15.77 0.43
C LEU A 162 4.09 16.93 0.76
N LYS A 163 3.07 17.15 -0.06
CA LYS A 163 1.99 18.11 0.18
C LYS A 163 0.74 17.37 0.56
N LEU A 164 0.39 17.48 1.84
CA LEU A 164 -0.69 16.72 2.43
C LEU A 164 -2.03 17.45 2.34
N PHE A 165 -3.11 16.70 2.11
CA PHE A 165 -4.49 17.14 2.29
C PHE A 165 -5.21 16.18 3.25
N PRO A 166 -6.18 16.65 4.07
CA PRO A 166 -6.95 15.77 4.94
C PRO A 166 -7.69 14.70 4.12
N LEU A 167 -7.49 13.42 4.44
CA LEU A 167 -8.13 12.30 3.72
C LEU A 167 -9.65 12.42 3.74
N TYR A 168 -10.21 12.86 4.88
CA TYR A 168 -11.64 12.94 5.07
C TYR A 168 -12.16 14.37 5.20
N LYS A 169 -13.38 14.57 4.67
CA LYS A 169 -14.28 15.67 5.02
C LYS A 169 -15.55 15.07 5.60
N GLY A 170 -15.68 15.13 6.93
CA GLY A 170 -16.68 14.33 7.63
C GLY A 170 -16.37 12.84 7.55
N LYS A 171 -17.27 12.04 6.94
CA LYS A 171 -17.07 10.60 6.74
C LYS A 171 -16.70 10.21 5.31
N SER A 172 -16.61 11.18 4.41
CA SER A 172 -16.36 10.98 2.98
C SER A 172 -14.93 11.37 2.60
N PHE A 173 -14.46 10.87 1.46
CA PHE A 173 -13.18 11.31 0.88
C PHE A 173 -13.19 12.82 0.61
N ASN A 174 -12.12 13.50 0.93
CA ASN A 174 -12.01 14.95 0.77
C ASN A 174 -11.54 15.35 -0.65
N THR A 175 -12.39 15.11 -1.64
CA THR A 175 -12.14 15.47 -3.06
C THR A 175 -11.79 16.93 -3.24
N GLN A 176 -12.46 17.84 -2.50
CA GLN A 176 -12.18 19.26 -2.58
C GLN A 176 -10.78 19.61 -2.06
N GLY A 177 -10.36 19.02 -0.93
CA GLY A 177 -9.00 19.22 -0.38
C GLY A 177 -7.93 18.71 -1.32
N MET A 178 -8.14 17.53 -1.95
CA MET A 178 -7.26 17.00 -2.99
C MET A 178 -7.13 17.98 -4.17
N LYS A 179 -8.25 18.49 -4.70
CA LYS A 179 -8.27 19.44 -5.81
C LYS A 179 -7.52 20.73 -5.45
N GLU A 180 -7.80 21.31 -4.29
CA GLU A 180 -7.14 22.54 -3.80
C GLU A 180 -5.63 22.32 -3.64
N ALA A 181 -5.20 21.19 -3.10
CA ALA A 181 -3.79 20.86 -2.95
C ALA A 181 -3.07 20.79 -4.31
N LEU A 182 -3.69 20.19 -5.33
CA LEU A 182 -3.15 20.12 -6.70
C LEU A 182 -3.07 21.50 -7.34
N LEU A 183 -4.12 22.31 -7.23
CA LEU A 183 -4.15 23.67 -7.78
C LEU A 183 -3.13 24.59 -7.12
N ALA A 184 -2.87 24.40 -5.83
CA ALA A 184 -1.92 25.22 -5.07
C ALA A 184 -0.44 24.81 -5.29
N CYS A 185 -0.13 23.75 -6.06
CA CYS A 185 1.21 23.48 -6.55
C CYS A 185 1.60 24.53 -7.59
N LYS A 186 2.84 25.03 -7.50
CA LYS A 186 3.33 26.06 -8.45
C LYS A 186 3.69 25.45 -9.80
N GLU A 187 4.07 24.19 -9.82
CA GLU A 187 4.51 23.46 -10.99
C GLU A 187 3.35 23.26 -11.98
N GLU A 188 3.65 23.26 -13.27
CA GLU A 188 2.72 22.85 -14.33
C GLU A 188 2.46 21.33 -14.26
N CYS A 189 3.52 20.56 -14.03
CA CYS A 189 3.46 19.11 -13.87
C CYS A 189 3.28 18.75 -12.39
N VAL A 190 2.08 18.39 -11.99
CA VAL A 190 1.73 18.01 -10.61
C VAL A 190 1.63 16.48 -10.46
N ARG A 191 1.90 15.99 -9.27
CA ARG A 191 1.90 14.55 -8.98
C ARG A 191 0.99 14.26 -7.81
N LEU A 192 0.19 13.23 -7.94
CA LEU A 192 -0.77 12.75 -6.94
C LEU A 192 -0.53 11.27 -6.66
N LEU A 193 -0.54 10.87 -5.40
CA LEU A 193 -0.57 9.48 -4.99
C LEU A 193 -1.84 9.18 -4.22
N LEU A 194 -2.57 8.16 -4.66
CA LEU A 194 -3.76 7.64 -3.99
C LEU A 194 -3.55 6.16 -3.67
N ASN A 195 -3.81 5.79 -2.42
CA ASN A 195 -3.69 4.42 -1.93
C ASN A 195 -5.06 3.93 -1.46
N PHE A 196 -5.64 2.97 -2.20
CA PHE A 196 -6.93 2.36 -1.87
C PHE A 196 -6.96 0.85 -2.20
N PRO A 197 -7.43 0.00 -1.28
CA PRO A 197 -7.78 0.30 0.11
C PRO A 197 -6.65 0.95 0.88
N ASN A 198 -6.97 1.98 1.67
CA ASN A 198 -5.98 2.83 2.32
C ASN A 198 -5.27 2.13 3.50
N ASN A 199 -3.99 2.31 3.62
CA ASN A 199 -3.22 2.10 4.83
C ASN A 199 -2.86 3.48 5.41
N PRO A 200 -3.39 3.87 6.58
CA PRO A 200 -3.77 3.00 7.72
C PRO A 200 -5.26 2.73 7.93
N THR A 201 -6.16 3.35 7.22
CA THR A 201 -7.56 3.43 7.65
C THR A 201 -8.44 2.27 7.18
N GLY A 202 -8.08 1.56 6.12
CA GLY A 202 -8.94 0.53 5.53
C GLY A 202 -10.12 1.11 4.74
N TYR A 203 -9.92 2.28 4.14
CA TYR A 203 -10.94 2.99 3.38
C TYR A 203 -10.75 2.86 1.87
N THR A 204 -11.84 2.70 1.16
CA THR A 204 -11.93 2.81 -0.30
C THR A 204 -13.08 3.77 -0.64
N PRO A 205 -12.91 4.71 -1.59
CA PRO A 205 -13.97 5.60 -2.01
C PRO A 205 -15.21 4.84 -2.51
N THR A 206 -16.37 5.43 -2.31
CA THR A 206 -17.60 4.97 -2.96
C THR A 206 -17.58 5.24 -4.46
N GLN A 207 -18.50 4.64 -5.21
CA GLN A 207 -18.63 4.89 -6.65
C GLN A 207 -18.92 6.37 -6.94
N SER A 208 -19.74 7.04 -6.13
CA SER A 208 -19.99 8.48 -6.29
C SER A 208 -18.73 9.34 -5.97
N GLU A 209 -17.98 8.98 -4.94
CA GLU A 209 -16.73 9.68 -4.63
C GLU A 209 -15.68 9.46 -5.73
N ARG A 210 -15.61 8.27 -6.34
CA ARG A 210 -14.78 8.04 -7.52
C ARG A 210 -15.17 8.98 -8.68
N GLU A 211 -16.47 9.20 -8.92
CA GLU A 211 -16.95 10.15 -9.94
C GLU A 211 -16.49 11.58 -9.61
N GLU A 212 -16.63 11.99 -8.35
CA GLU A 212 -16.16 13.28 -7.87
C GLU A 212 -14.63 13.44 -8.00
N ILE A 213 -13.85 12.40 -7.66
CA ILE A 213 -12.38 12.39 -7.84
C ILE A 213 -12.03 12.57 -9.32
N CYS A 214 -12.66 11.81 -10.22
CA CYS A 214 -12.43 11.93 -11.65
C CYS A 214 -12.78 13.33 -12.17
N LYS A 215 -13.94 13.87 -11.77
CA LYS A 215 -14.35 15.22 -12.12
C LYS A 215 -13.34 16.27 -11.64
N ALA A 216 -12.90 16.18 -10.38
CA ALA A 216 -11.91 17.10 -9.81
C ALA A 216 -10.58 17.07 -10.57
N LEU A 217 -10.12 15.88 -10.97
CA LEU A 217 -8.90 15.74 -11.77
C LEU A 217 -9.05 16.34 -13.17
N VAL A 218 -10.20 16.18 -13.81
CA VAL A 218 -10.49 16.84 -15.10
C VAL A 218 -10.47 18.35 -14.93
N GLU A 219 -11.15 18.88 -13.92
CA GLU A 219 -11.18 20.34 -13.65
C GLU A 219 -9.76 20.91 -13.38
N VAL A 220 -8.88 20.17 -12.71
CA VAL A 220 -7.47 20.54 -12.55
C VAL A 220 -6.72 20.48 -13.88
N ALA A 221 -6.93 19.43 -14.68
CA ALA A 221 -6.28 19.27 -15.99
C ALA A 221 -6.69 20.37 -16.99
N GLU A 222 -7.95 20.79 -16.95
CA GLU A 222 -8.49 21.89 -17.80
C GLU A 222 -7.88 23.26 -17.47
N THR A 223 -7.26 23.45 -16.30
CA THR A 223 -6.46 24.65 -16.00
C THR A 223 -5.12 24.69 -16.73
N GLY A 224 -4.79 23.66 -17.52
CA GLY A 224 -3.51 23.49 -18.20
C GLY A 224 -2.48 22.68 -17.41
N LYS A 225 -2.77 22.27 -16.18
CA LYS A 225 -1.88 21.41 -15.41
C LYS A 225 -1.83 20.00 -16.00
N LYS A 226 -0.63 19.42 -16.01
CA LYS A 226 -0.38 18.01 -16.36
C LYS A 226 -0.29 17.20 -15.08
N ILE A 227 -1.06 16.14 -14.97
CA ILE A 227 -1.22 15.39 -13.73
C ILE A 227 -0.65 13.98 -13.91
N LEU A 228 0.36 13.64 -13.11
CA LEU A 228 0.77 12.25 -12.88
C LEU A 228 -0.02 11.71 -11.69
N VAL A 229 -0.77 10.62 -11.88
CA VAL A 229 -1.48 9.95 -10.78
C VAL A 229 -0.89 8.56 -10.57
N ILE A 230 -0.42 8.30 -9.35
CA ILE A 230 0.05 6.99 -8.90
C ILE A 230 -1.07 6.33 -8.10
N SER A 231 -1.57 5.21 -8.57
CA SER A 231 -2.47 4.33 -7.83
C SER A 231 -1.64 3.26 -7.11
N ASP A 232 -1.56 3.37 -5.78
CA ASP A 232 -0.97 2.36 -4.91
C ASP A 232 -2.06 1.37 -4.50
N ASP A 233 -2.10 0.24 -5.20
CA ASP A 233 -3.13 -0.79 -5.07
C ASP A 233 -2.66 -1.96 -4.18
N ALA A 234 -1.89 -1.68 -3.13
CA ALA A 234 -1.30 -2.69 -2.25
C ALA A 234 -2.32 -3.66 -1.64
N TYR A 235 -3.55 -3.24 -1.44
CA TYR A 235 -4.63 -4.01 -0.81
C TYR A 235 -5.81 -4.24 -1.76
N TYR A 236 -5.59 -4.12 -3.06
CA TYR A 236 -6.61 -4.34 -4.08
C TYR A 236 -7.32 -5.69 -3.91
N GLY A 237 -8.65 -5.69 -4.17
CA GLY A 237 -9.50 -6.88 -4.08
C GLY A 237 -10.14 -7.11 -2.70
N LEU A 238 -9.72 -6.40 -1.65
CA LEU A 238 -10.27 -6.54 -0.29
C LEU A 238 -11.40 -5.52 -0.04
N PHE A 239 -12.48 -5.63 -0.81
CA PHE A 239 -13.63 -4.72 -0.80
C PHE A 239 -14.82 -5.35 -0.09
N PHE A 240 -15.27 -4.78 1.05
CA PHE A 240 -16.24 -5.42 1.93
C PHE A 240 -17.65 -4.82 1.88
N GLU A 241 -17.82 -3.64 1.29
CA GLU A 241 -19.13 -3.01 1.16
C GLU A 241 -19.57 -2.93 -0.31
N LYS A 242 -20.89 -2.78 -0.52
CA LYS A 242 -21.48 -2.80 -1.86
C LYS A 242 -21.28 -1.48 -2.62
N GLU A 243 -21.36 -0.37 -1.89
CA GLU A 243 -21.38 0.99 -2.44
C GLU A 243 -19.99 1.50 -2.83
N ILE A 244 -18.91 0.81 -2.41
CA ILE A 244 -17.55 1.24 -2.68
C ILE A 244 -17.13 0.90 -4.10
N GLU A 245 -16.16 1.66 -4.61
CA GLU A 245 -15.53 1.37 -5.89
C GLU A 245 -14.72 0.07 -5.81
N LYS A 246 -14.93 -0.84 -6.75
CA LYS A 246 -14.26 -2.16 -6.78
C LYS A 246 -13.21 -2.26 -7.87
N GLU A 247 -13.21 -1.34 -8.80
CA GLU A 247 -12.12 -1.23 -9.76
C GLU A 247 -10.99 -0.36 -9.18
N SER A 248 -9.77 -0.62 -9.61
CA SER A 248 -8.66 0.30 -9.36
C SER A 248 -8.96 1.65 -9.98
N LEU A 249 -8.69 2.73 -9.26
CA LEU A 249 -8.86 4.07 -9.83
C LEU A 249 -7.98 4.32 -11.06
N PHE A 250 -6.90 3.58 -11.21
CA PHE A 250 -6.08 3.55 -12.42
C PHE A 250 -6.92 3.29 -13.69
N SER A 251 -7.95 2.43 -13.60
CA SER A 251 -8.78 2.08 -14.76
C SER A 251 -9.51 3.28 -15.35
N TYR A 252 -9.89 4.22 -14.49
CA TYR A 252 -10.52 5.48 -14.91
C TYR A 252 -9.47 6.51 -15.33
N PHE A 253 -8.41 6.69 -14.54
CA PHE A 253 -7.39 7.71 -14.78
C PHE A 253 -6.61 7.51 -16.07
N SER A 254 -6.37 6.25 -16.46
CA SER A 254 -5.63 5.90 -17.69
C SER A 254 -6.28 6.37 -18.99
N GLN A 255 -7.55 6.75 -18.95
CA GLN A 255 -8.34 7.19 -20.10
C GLN A 255 -9.10 8.49 -19.87
N LEU A 256 -8.87 9.18 -18.75
CA LEU A 256 -9.71 10.27 -18.28
C LEU A 256 -9.53 11.55 -19.11
N HIS A 257 -8.33 12.07 -19.21
CA HIS A 257 -8.02 13.34 -19.87
C HIS A 257 -6.63 13.32 -20.52
N GLU A 258 -6.41 14.10 -21.60
CA GLU A 258 -5.13 14.14 -22.30
C GLU A 258 -3.95 14.61 -21.46
N ASN A 259 -4.20 15.47 -20.47
CA ASN A 259 -3.21 15.95 -19.51
C ASN A 259 -3.06 15.05 -18.27
N ILE A 260 -3.59 13.81 -18.28
CA ILE A 260 -3.47 12.88 -17.19
C ILE A 260 -2.67 11.65 -17.61
N PHE A 261 -1.62 11.36 -16.86
CA PHE A 261 -0.81 10.16 -16.97
C PHE A 261 -0.96 9.33 -15.71
N ALA A 262 -1.38 8.07 -15.84
CA ALA A 262 -1.64 7.18 -14.72
C ALA A 262 -0.59 6.08 -14.61
N ILE A 263 -0.18 5.79 -13.39
CA ILE A 263 0.67 4.66 -13.00
C ILE A 263 -0.10 3.77 -12.04
N LYS A 264 -0.17 2.47 -12.34
CA LYS A 264 -0.63 1.45 -11.40
C LYS A 264 0.58 0.76 -10.78
N CYS A 265 0.69 0.84 -9.46
CA CYS A 265 1.59 0.03 -8.66
C CYS A 265 0.76 -0.99 -7.90
N ASP A 266 0.86 -2.26 -8.25
CA ASP A 266 0.15 -3.34 -7.59
C ASP A 266 1.08 -4.52 -7.24
N ALA A 267 0.57 -5.50 -6.53
CA ALA A 267 1.38 -6.62 -6.10
C ALA A 267 0.55 -7.86 -5.76
N ALA A 268 1.15 -9.01 -6.04
CA ALA A 268 0.65 -10.31 -5.58
C ALA A 268 0.70 -10.47 -4.04
N THR A 269 1.39 -9.60 -3.34
CA THR A 269 1.71 -9.70 -1.91
C THR A 269 0.50 -10.03 -1.05
N LYS A 270 -0.59 -9.25 -1.13
CA LYS A 270 -1.80 -9.43 -0.31
C LYS A 270 -2.87 -10.16 -1.10
N GLU A 271 -3.03 -9.79 -2.35
CA GLU A 271 -4.04 -10.36 -3.24
C GLU A 271 -3.87 -11.87 -3.46
N GLU A 272 -2.62 -12.33 -3.55
CA GLU A 272 -2.27 -13.74 -3.77
C GLU A 272 -1.67 -14.41 -2.53
N LEU A 273 -1.71 -13.75 -1.36
CA LEU A 273 -1.23 -14.27 -0.08
C LEU A 273 0.24 -14.72 -0.11
N VAL A 274 1.09 -13.97 -0.82
CA VAL A 274 2.52 -14.31 -1.05
C VAL A 274 3.47 -13.20 -0.59
N TRP A 275 3.33 -12.76 0.66
CA TRP A 275 4.12 -11.65 1.23
C TRP A 275 5.63 -11.82 1.04
N GLY A 276 6.12 -13.05 1.18
CA GLY A 276 7.54 -13.40 1.09
C GLY A 276 8.10 -13.42 -0.34
N PHE A 277 7.26 -13.54 -1.38
CA PHE A 277 7.73 -13.64 -2.77
C PHE A 277 8.24 -12.31 -3.32
N ARG A 278 7.83 -11.20 -2.73
CA ARG A 278 8.24 -9.88 -3.21
C ARG A 278 7.92 -9.67 -4.70
N LEU A 279 6.70 -10.01 -5.10
CA LEU A 279 6.19 -9.80 -6.45
C LEU A 279 5.28 -8.59 -6.51
N GLY A 280 5.71 -7.57 -7.23
CA GLY A 280 4.93 -6.39 -7.58
C GLY A 280 4.92 -6.17 -9.08
N PHE A 281 4.09 -5.24 -9.50
CA PHE A 281 3.93 -4.89 -10.91
C PHE A 281 3.80 -3.38 -11.06
N ILE A 282 4.29 -2.87 -12.20
CA ILE A 282 4.08 -1.48 -12.61
C ILE A 282 3.51 -1.45 -14.02
N THR A 283 2.42 -0.68 -14.20
CA THR A 283 1.70 -0.54 -15.46
C THR A 283 1.37 0.93 -15.71
N TYR A 284 1.42 1.36 -16.95
CA TYR A 284 1.19 2.74 -17.36
C TYR A 284 -0.01 2.87 -18.29
N GLY A 285 -0.75 3.98 -18.16
CA GLY A 285 -1.84 4.33 -19.06
C GLY A 285 -1.97 5.85 -19.22
N ALA A 286 -2.27 6.30 -20.43
CA ALA A 286 -2.63 7.68 -20.74
C ALA A 286 -3.52 7.71 -21.96
N LYS A 287 -4.57 8.55 -21.94
CA LYS A 287 -5.62 8.61 -22.96
C LYS A 287 -5.10 8.78 -24.39
N THR A 288 -4.04 9.56 -24.55
CA THR A 288 -3.47 9.91 -25.87
C THR A 288 -2.16 9.19 -26.19
N ALA A 289 -1.71 8.28 -25.31
CA ALA A 289 -0.47 7.57 -25.53
C ALA A 289 -0.58 6.61 -26.71
N THR A 290 0.43 6.59 -27.57
CA THR A 290 0.57 5.60 -28.64
C THR A 290 1.28 4.35 -28.14
N LYS A 291 1.10 3.23 -28.84
CA LYS A 291 1.83 1.98 -28.54
C LYS A 291 3.35 2.20 -28.52
N ALA A 292 3.87 2.96 -29.48
CA ALA A 292 5.31 3.25 -29.55
C ALA A 292 5.82 4.04 -28.33
N GLN A 293 5.02 4.98 -27.81
CA GLN A 293 5.35 5.74 -26.60
C GLN A 293 5.34 4.84 -25.34
N LEU A 294 4.34 3.96 -25.21
CA LEU A 294 4.27 3.00 -24.11
C LEU A 294 5.39 1.96 -24.16
N ASP A 295 5.78 1.50 -25.37
CA ASP A 295 6.93 0.62 -25.56
C ASP A 295 8.26 1.30 -25.20
N ALA A 296 8.40 2.58 -25.53
CA ALA A 296 9.57 3.37 -25.13
C ALA A 296 9.62 3.55 -23.61
N LEU A 297 8.48 3.82 -22.97
CA LEU A 297 8.37 3.92 -21.52
C LEU A 297 8.70 2.59 -20.83
N THR A 298 8.19 1.47 -21.36
CA THR A 298 8.55 0.11 -20.92
C THR A 298 10.07 -0.09 -20.94
N LYS A 299 10.76 0.29 -22.02
CA LYS A 299 12.22 0.19 -22.12
C LYS A 299 12.96 1.04 -21.09
N LYS A 300 12.47 2.24 -20.79
CA LYS A 300 13.05 3.09 -19.73
C LYS A 300 12.87 2.44 -18.35
N THR A 301 11.69 1.89 -18.08
CA THR A 301 11.41 1.17 -16.83
C THR A 301 12.30 -0.07 -16.68
N LEU A 302 12.54 -0.82 -17.75
CA LEU A 302 13.53 -1.91 -17.74
C LEU A 302 14.93 -1.41 -17.36
N GLY A 303 15.33 -0.23 -17.81
CA GLY A 303 16.57 0.43 -17.37
C GLY A 303 16.59 0.72 -15.88
N ALA A 304 15.50 1.26 -15.33
CA ALA A 304 15.37 1.55 -13.89
C ALA A 304 15.40 0.25 -13.06
N ILE A 305 14.74 -0.82 -13.49
CA ILE A 305 14.80 -2.13 -12.83
C ILE A 305 16.23 -2.69 -12.92
N ARG A 306 16.89 -2.57 -14.09
CA ARG A 306 18.23 -3.09 -14.30
C ARG A 306 19.26 -2.43 -13.38
N CYS A 307 19.16 -1.13 -13.13
CA CYS A 307 20.13 -0.44 -12.28
C CYS A 307 19.82 -0.54 -10.78
N SER A 308 18.63 -1.01 -10.39
CA SER A 308 18.24 -1.18 -8.98
C SER A 308 18.47 -2.63 -8.49
N VAL A 309 17.76 -3.60 -9.07
CA VAL A 309 17.78 -5.01 -8.64
C VAL A 309 18.32 -5.96 -9.71
N SER A 310 18.72 -5.44 -10.87
CA SER A 310 19.15 -6.20 -12.05
C SER A 310 18.02 -7.03 -12.68
N ASN A 311 17.51 -8.02 -11.99
CA ASN A 311 16.35 -8.84 -12.34
C ASN A 311 15.58 -9.17 -11.06
N CYS A 312 14.25 -9.26 -11.14
CA CYS A 312 13.44 -9.73 -10.04
C CYS A 312 13.62 -11.26 -9.85
N GLU A 313 13.30 -11.75 -8.68
CA GLU A 313 13.42 -13.17 -8.35
C GLU A 313 12.65 -14.05 -9.34
N ARG A 314 13.09 -15.30 -9.55
CA ARG A 314 12.52 -16.23 -10.54
C ARG A 314 11.52 -17.23 -9.95
N PRO A 315 11.80 -17.89 -8.83
CA PRO A 315 10.96 -18.99 -8.32
C PRO A 315 9.53 -18.57 -8.03
N GLY A 316 9.32 -17.45 -7.33
CA GLY A 316 7.99 -16.97 -6.99
C GLY A 316 7.16 -16.58 -8.21
N GLN A 317 7.81 -16.03 -9.27
CA GLN A 317 7.15 -15.76 -10.54
C GLN A 317 6.64 -17.06 -11.17
N SER A 318 7.45 -18.13 -11.15
CA SER A 318 7.09 -19.43 -11.70
C SER A 318 5.95 -20.09 -10.93
N LEU A 319 6.02 -20.04 -9.58
CA LEU A 319 4.99 -20.60 -8.71
C LEU A 319 3.66 -19.87 -8.87
N LEU A 320 3.69 -18.53 -8.91
CA LEU A 320 2.48 -17.73 -9.09
C LEU A 320 1.86 -17.98 -10.47
N LEU A 321 2.67 -18.03 -11.54
CA LEU A 321 2.19 -18.32 -12.89
C LEU A 321 1.48 -19.66 -12.94
N ASN A 322 2.09 -20.71 -12.39
CA ASN A 322 1.50 -22.06 -12.38
C ASN A 322 0.17 -22.06 -11.58
N ALA A 323 0.12 -21.37 -10.42
CA ALA A 323 -1.10 -21.32 -9.62
C ALA A 323 -2.25 -20.60 -10.37
N ILE A 324 -1.97 -19.49 -11.05
CA ILE A 324 -3.01 -18.76 -11.80
C ILE A 324 -3.52 -19.59 -12.99
N LYS A 325 -2.63 -20.26 -13.70
CA LYS A 325 -2.98 -21.02 -14.93
C LYS A 325 -3.61 -22.36 -14.67
N ASP A 326 -3.02 -23.13 -13.77
CA ASP A 326 -3.26 -24.55 -13.65
C ASP A 326 -3.73 -24.95 -12.23
N GLY A 327 -3.78 -24.00 -11.29
CA GLY A 327 -4.17 -24.23 -9.91
C GLY A 327 -5.65 -24.64 -9.79
N LYS A 328 -5.88 -25.83 -9.23
CA LYS A 328 -7.24 -26.38 -9.05
C LYS A 328 -8.02 -25.67 -7.95
N ASN A 329 -7.32 -25.21 -6.93
CA ASN A 329 -7.88 -24.57 -5.75
C ASN A 329 -7.71 -23.05 -5.74
N TYR A 330 -7.00 -22.47 -6.73
CA TYR A 330 -6.60 -21.08 -6.76
C TYR A 330 -7.77 -20.11 -6.46
N GLN A 331 -8.87 -20.22 -7.19
CA GLN A 331 -10.04 -19.36 -6.97
C GLN A 331 -10.76 -19.66 -5.64
N SER A 332 -10.90 -20.93 -5.28
CA SER A 332 -11.59 -21.32 -4.03
C SER A 332 -10.80 -20.89 -2.80
N ASP A 333 -9.48 -20.95 -2.82
CA ASP A 333 -8.65 -20.53 -1.70
C ASP A 333 -8.63 -19.00 -1.55
N LYS A 334 -8.62 -18.26 -2.66
CA LYS A 334 -8.81 -16.79 -2.64
C LYS A 334 -10.17 -16.41 -2.07
N GLN A 335 -11.23 -17.11 -2.45
CA GLN A 335 -12.56 -16.85 -1.90
C GLN A 335 -12.61 -17.14 -0.40
N LYS A 336 -12.07 -18.25 0.06
CA LYS A 336 -11.99 -18.57 1.50
C LYS A 336 -11.22 -17.50 2.28
N ALA A 337 -10.10 -17.03 1.72
CA ALA A 337 -9.31 -15.97 2.35
C ALA A 337 -10.10 -14.64 2.40
N PHE A 338 -10.80 -14.31 1.34
CA PHE A 338 -11.70 -13.14 1.32
C PHE A 338 -12.81 -13.27 2.36
N ASP A 339 -13.50 -14.42 2.42
CA ASP A 339 -14.60 -14.67 3.35
C ASP A 339 -14.13 -14.57 4.81
N GLU A 340 -12.93 -15.07 5.09
CA GLU A 340 -12.31 -14.92 6.41
C GLU A 340 -12.03 -13.46 6.77
N MET A 341 -11.48 -12.67 5.84
CA MET A 341 -11.23 -11.25 6.07
C MET A 341 -12.54 -10.46 6.19
N TYR A 342 -13.54 -10.78 5.40
CA TYR A 342 -14.86 -10.17 5.48
C TYR A 342 -15.55 -10.45 6.82
N ALA A 343 -15.46 -11.69 7.31
CA ALA A 343 -15.98 -12.04 8.64
C ALA A 343 -15.30 -11.23 9.76
N ARG A 344 -13.96 -11.07 9.69
CA ARG A 344 -13.21 -10.24 10.64
C ARG A 344 -13.62 -8.77 10.58
N TYR A 345 -13.76 -8.25 9.38
CA TYR A 345 -14.25 -6.88 9.16
C TYR A 345 -15.62 -6.66 9.83
N LEU A 346 -16.58 -7.59 9.64
CA LEU A 346 -17.90 -7.50 10.24
C LEU A 346 -17.85 -7.50 11.76
N ILE A 347 -17.07 -8.40 12.37
CA ILE A 347 -16.90 -8.45 13.84
C ILE A 347 -16.37 -7.11 14.37
N VAL A 348 -15.33 -6.56 13.75
CA VAL A 348 -14.77 -5.27 14.16
C VAL A 348 -15.80 -4.15 14.02
N LYS A 349 -16.50 -4.08 12.90
CA LYS A 349 -17.51 -3.07 12.62
C LYS A 349 -18.67 -3.14 13.61
N ASP A 350 -19.22 -4.33 13.84
CA ASP A 350 -20.33 -4.56 14.76
C ASP A 350 -19.94 -4.28 16.22
N THR A 351 -18.74 -4.70 16.63
CA THR A 351 -18.24 -4.41 17.97
C THR A 351 -18.17 -2.90 18.22
N ILE A 352 -17.56 -2.16 17.28
CA ILE A 352 -17.46 -0.69 17.41
C ILE A 352 -18.86 -0.04 17.44
N ALA A 353 -19.79 -0.50 16.59
CA ALA A 353 -21.14 0.07 16.54
C ALA A 353 -21.95 -0.14 17.83
N ASN A 354 -21.65 -1.19 18.59
CA ASN A 354 -22.31 -1.52 19.85
C ASN A 354 -21.65 -0.89 21.09
N LEU A 355 -20.45 -0.32 20.95
CA LEU A 355 -19.76 0.36 22.04
C LEU A 355 -20.31 1.79 22.24
N LYS A 356 -20.24 2.27 23.47
CA LYS A 356 -20.53 3.68 23.75
C LYS A 356 -19.47 4.55 23.07
N GLU A 357 -19.92 5.68 22.52
CA GLU A 357 -19.03 6.65 21.91
C GLU A 357 -17.95 7.09 22.93
N ASN A 358 -16.69 6.98 22.53
CA ASN A 358 -15.57 7.46 23.35
C ASN A 358 -15.26 8.92 22.97
N LYS A 359 -15.03 9.76 23.95
CA LYS A 359 -14.76 11.19 23.76
C LYS A 359 -13.46 11.42 22.95
N PHE A 360 -12.45 10.59 23.19
CA PHE A 360 -11.10 10.79 22.68
C PHE A 360 -10.71 9.81 21.57
N LEU A 361 -11.41 8.68 21.43
CA LEU A 361 -11.09 7.62 20.48
C LEU A 361 -12.21 7.51 19.44
N LYS A 362 -11.97 8.02 18.24
CA LYS A 362 -12.96 8.05 17.17
C LYS A 362 -12.53 7.17 16.00
N PRO A 363 -13.32 6.16 15.62
CA PRO A 363 -12.97 5.35 14.44
C PRO A 363 -13.04 6.20 13.18
N TYR A 364 -11.99 6.13 12.35
CA TYR A 364 -12.08 6.61 10.98
C TYR A 364 -13.03 5.74 10.17
N PRO A 365 -13.63 6.25 9.09
CA PRO A 365 -14.36 5.44 8.14
C PRO A 365 -13.47 4.31 7.59
N PHE A 366 -13.98 3.07 7.58
CA PHE A 366 -13.31 1.92 7.00
C PHE A 366 -14.34 0.97 6.38
N ASN A 367 -14.01 0.36 5.26
CA ASN A 367 -14.93 -0.46 4.46
C ASN A 367 -14.20 -1.54 3.64
N SER A 368 -12.86 -1.64 3.81
CA SER A 368 -12.00 -2.45 2.96
C SER A 368 -10.65 -2.73 3.62
N GLY A 369 -9.80 -3.52 2.97
CA GLY A 369 -8.39 -3.72 3.36
C GLY A 369 -8.17 -4.60 4.59
N TYR A 370 -7.06 -4.42 5.27
CA TYR A 370 -6.61 -5.21 6.42
C TYR A 370 -6.65 -4.46 7.74
N PHE A 371 -6.94 -3.16 7.68
CA PHE A 371 -6.78 -2.25 8.81
C PHE A 371 -8.05 -1.51 9.14
N MET A 372 -8.13 -1.07 10.37
CA MET A 372 -8.93 0.07 10.77
C MET A 372 -8.08 0.97 11.66
N ALA A 373 -8.45 2.23 11.79
CA ALA A 373 -7.72 3.17 12.62
C ALA A 373 -8.66 4.10 13.39
N PHE A 374 -8.13 4.62 14.49
CA PHE A 374 -8.81 5.61 15.33
C PHE A 374 -8.06 6.95 15.28
N ASP A 375 -8.78 8.04 15.20
CA ASP A 375 -8.33 9.36 15.60
C ASP A 375 -8.33 9.45 17.13
N THR A 376 -7.22 9.87 17.73
CA THR A 376 -7.10 10.04 19.18
C THR A 376 -7.53 11.42 19.67
N SER A 377 -8.14 12.23 18.80
CA SER A 377 -8.74 13.54 19.14
C SER A 377 -7.80 14.46 19.93
N GLY A 378 -6.53 14.49 19.55
CA GLY A 378 -5.48 15.32 20.16
C GLY A 378 -4.81 14.73 21.39
N LYS A 379 -5.14 13.49 21.77
CA LYS A 379 -4.39 12.70 22.75
C LYS A 379 -3.26 11.95 22.08
N SER A 380 -2.22 11.57 22.81
CA SER A 380 -1.08 10.84 22.27
C SER A 380 -1.47 9.38 21.95
N ALA A 381 -1.42 9.03 20.68
CA ALA A 381 -1.59 7.64 20.23
C ALA A 381 -0.44 6.75 20.70
N GLU A 382 0.76 7.30 20.88
CA GLU A 382 1.90 6.57 21.41
C GLU A 382 1.70 6.20 22.88
N GLU A 383 1.20 7.11 23.71
CA GLU A 383 0.88 6.79 25.11
C GLU A 383 -0.14 5.65 25.20
N LEU A 384 -1.19 5.68 24.39
CA LEU A 384 -2.20 4.61 24.36
C LEU A 384 -1.61 3.28 23.87
N ARG A 385 -0.78 3.31 22.83
CA ARG A 385 -0.07 2.12 22.33
C ARG A 385 0.79 1.48 23.41
N VAL A 386 1.60 2.27 24.09
CA VAL A 386 2.50 1.81 25.17
C VAL A 386 1.68 1.28 26.37
N TYR A 387 0.59 1.95 26.72
CA TYR A 387 -0.31 1.51 27.80
C TYR A 387 -0.96 0.15 27.49
N LEU A 388 -1.47 -0.02 26.26
CA LEU A 388 -2.02 -1.28 25.77
C LEU A 388 -1.00 -2.41 25.83
N LEU A 389 0.23 -2.15 25.37
CA LEU A 389 1.30 -3.13 25.35
C LEU A 389 1.72 -3.57 26.76
N ASN A 390 1.94 -2.62 27.66
CA ASN A 390 2.46 -2.89 29.00
C ASN A 390 1.40 -3.47 29.95
N LYS A 391 0.17 -2.98 29.88
CA LYS A 391 -0.89 -3.39 30.82
C LYS A 391 -1.68 -4.60 30.31
N TYR A 392 -1.96 -4.64 29.03
CA TYR A 392 -2.87 -5.64 28.44
C TYR A 392 -2.18 -6.65 27.53
N ASN A 393 -0.86 -6.50 27.26
CA ASN A 393 -0.10 -7.30 26.31
C ASN A 393 -0.75 -7.28 24.90
N VAL A 394 -1.21 -6.10 24.49
CA VAL A 394 -1.84 -5.85 23.18
C VAL A 394 -0.94 -4.97 22.35
N GLY A 395 -0.56 -5.46 21.18
CA GLY A 395 0.25 -4.73 20.19
C GLY A 395 -0.62 -4.08 19.12
N VAL A 396 -0.52 -2.76 18.98
CA VAL A 396 -1.13 -1.92 17.96
C VAL A 396 -0.08 -0.95 17.41
N ILE A 397 -0.41 -0.17 16.41
CA ILE A 397 0.52 0.78 15.79
C ILE A 397 0.07 2.22 16.00
N ASN A 398 0.97 3.06 16.49
CA ASN A 398 0.86 4.51 16.48
C ASN A 398 1.36 5.06 15.12
N ILE A 399 0.59 5.97 14.52
CA ILE A 399 0.96 6.70 13.30
C ILE A 399 0.89 8.20 13.60
N ILE A 400 2.05 8.89 13.48
CA ILE A 400 2.19 10.36 13.69
C ILE A 400 1.59 10.87 15.00
N ASP A 401 1.59 10.08 16.05
CA ASP A 401 1.06 10.37 17.38
C ASP A 401 -0.39 10.91 17.44
N LYS A 402 -1.17 10.61 16.39
CA LYS A 402 -2.58 11.04 16.28
C LYS A 402 -3.52 9.91 15.86
N THR A 403 -2.96 8.83 15.37
CA THR A 403 -3.73 7.73 14.77
C THR A 403 -3.27 6.40 15.35
N LEU A 404 -4.20 5.67 15.94
CA LEU A 404 -3.97 4.31 16.39
C LEU A 404 -4.50 3.32 15.35
N ARG A 405 -3.62 2.56 14.71
CA ARG A 405 -3.98 1.57 13.68
C ARG A 405 -4.02 0.15 14.25
N LEU A 406 -5.04 -0.60 13.88
CA LEU A 406 -5.22 -2.01 14.16
C LEU A 406 -5.21 -2.84 12.88
N ALA A 407 -4.37 -3.87 12.82
CA ALA A 407 -4.35 -4.87 11.75
C ALA A 407 -5.24 -6.05 12.15
N TYR A 408 -6.55 -5.99 11.91
CA TYR A 408 -7.47 -7.06 12.26
C TYR A 408 -7.23 -8.34 11.43
N CYS A 409 -6.51 -8.24 10.32
CA CYS A 409 -6.11 -9.37 9.51
C CYS A 409 -5.17 -10.36 10.23
N SER A 410 -4.44 -9.91 11.24
CA SER A 410 -3.48 -10.73 12.00
C SER A 410 -4.03 -11.25 13.34
N VAL A 411 -5.31 -11.00 13.63
CA VAL A 411 -5.97 -11.43 14.88
C VAL A 411 -7.11 -12.40 14.55
N GLU A 412 -7.19 -13.51 15.29
CA GLU A 412 -8.23 -14.52 15.08
C GLU A 412 -9.63 -13.98 15.39
N LYS A 413 -10.65 -14.46 14.68
CA LYS A 413 -12.04 -13.95 14.75
C LYS A 413 -12.59 -13.88 16.17
N ASP A 414 -12.39 -14.95 16.94
CA ASP A 414 -12.87 -15.10 18.32
C ASP A 414 -12.22 -14.15 19.32
N LYS A 415 -11.19 -13.42 18.89
CA LYS A 415 -10.41 -12.48 19.72
C LYS A 415 -10.59 -11.01 19.34
N LEU A 416 -11.24 -10.72 18.24
CA LEU A 416 -11.38 -9.36 17.73
C LEU A 416 -12.26 -8.49 18.62
N GLU A 417 -13.36 -9.04 19.14
CA GLU A 417 -14.23 -8.32 20.08
C GLU A 417 -13.48 -7.95 21.35
N ASP A 418 -12.70 -8.89 21.92
CA ASP A 418 -11.86 -8.63 23.09
C ASP A 418 -10.81 -7.55 22.80
N LEU A 419 -10.14 -7.62 21.65
CA LEU A 419 -9.17 -6.60 21.22
C LEU A 419 -9.79 -5.20 21.18
N ILE A 420 -10.94 -5.04 20.54
CA ILE A 420 -11.60 -3.72 20.41
C ILE A 420 -12.06 -3.21 21.77
N ASN A 421 -12.65 -4.06 22.60
CA ASN A 421 -13.07 -3.70 23.96
C ASN A 421 -11.89 -3.21 24.81
N LEU A 422 -10.73 -3.89 24.73
CA LEU A 422 -9.52 -3.49 25.44
C LEU A 422 -8.97 -2.14 24.97
N VAL A 423 -9.03 -1.85 23.68
CA VAL A 423 -8.60 -0.56 23.14
C VAL A 423 -9.46 0.58 23.71
N TYR A 424 -10.78 0.40 23.75
CA TYR A 424 -11.70 1.39 24.35
C TYR A 424 -11.49 1.52 25.86
N GLN A 425 -11.39 0.41 26.57
CA GLN A 425 -11.11 0.40 28.00
C GLN A 425 -9.80 1.10 28.33
N ALA A 426 -8.74 0.82 27.61
CA ALA A 426 -7.44 1.45 27.81
C ALA A 426 -7.48 2.97 27.58
N ALA A 427 -8.21 3.42 26.55
CA ALA A 427 -8.40 4.83 26.27
C ALA A 427 -9.18 5.54 27.38
N ASP A 428 -10.23 4.90 27.92
CA ASP A 428 -10.99 5.43 29.06
C ASP A 428 -10.14 5.52 30.34
N GLU A 429 -9.36 4.50 30.64
CA GLU A 429 -8.49 4.47 31.82
C GLU A 429 -7.34 5.48 31.74
N LEU A 430 -6.81 5.71 30.55
CA LEU A 430 -5.66 6.59 30.38
C LEU A 430 -6.06 8.07 30.32
N TRP A 431 -7.24 8.38 29.77
CA TRP A 431 -7.61 9.75 29.40
C TRP A 431 -8.80 10.33 30.16
N ASN A 432 -9.56 9.54 30.96
CA ASN A 432 -10.62 9.98 31.88
C ASN A 432 -10.14 9.92 33.31
#